data_0fa29a6f38dd8f864862fe8f6ce44127
#
_entry.id   0fa29a6f38dd8f864862fe8f6ce44127
#
_cell.length_a   1.000
_cell.length_b   1.000
_cell.length_c   1.000
_cell.angle_alpha   90.00
_cell.angle_beta   90.00
_cell.angle_gamma   90.00
#
_symmetry.space_group_name_H-M   'P 1'
#
loop_
_entity.id
_entity.type
_entity.pdbx_description
1 polymer ?
#
loop_
_entity_poly.entity_id
_entity_poly.type
_entity_poly.pdbx_seq_one_letter_code
_entity_poly.pdbx_strand_id
1 'polypeptide(L)'
;MNAKGEKNRSVRNTKRRLYESLMKLVGKKPLNQVTVKELTDDADVNRSTFYFHYQDVNSMVLEMEDRFLEDFSVALTALEQKSHDFIAILVRCLENHRDLCKLLLGSNGDMAFVEKMKAIVAEKCSKIWKDAVPELTDVEASAMDTFLIGGVMSTLQTWVLSETRVPASEITEILNRLIFDGICPVIATWQLQEAY
;
A
#
# COMPACT_ATOMS: atom_id res chain seq x y z
N MET A 1 30.67 -1.07 -24.68
CA MET A 1 29.95 -1.66 -23.53
C MET A 1 29.85 -0.61 -22.42
N ASN A 2 28.67 -0.35 -21.88
CA ASN A 2 28.42 0.81 -21.01
C ASN A 2 28.56 0.40 -19.54
N ALA A 3 29.74 0.57 -18.94
CA ALA A 3 30.08 0.19 -17.55
C ALA A 3 29.06 0.69 -16.51
N LYS A 4 28.39 1.84 -16.76
CA LYS A 4 27.33 2.39 -15.92
C LYS A 4 26.04 1.55 -15.96
N GLY A 5 25.72 0.94 -17.11
CA GLY A 5 24.57 0.05 -17.28
C GLY A 5 24.79 -1.32 -16.61
N GLU A 6 26.00 -1.86 -16.67
CA GLU A 6 26.36 -3.13 -16.01
C GLU A 6 26.36 -2.99 -14.48
N LYS A 7 26.91 -1.89 -13.96
CA LYS A 7 26.88 -1.57 -12.52
C LYS A 7 25.45 -1.44 -12.01
N ASN A 8 24.56 -0.76 -12.73
CA ASN A 8 23.14 -0.65 -12.40
C ASN A 8 22.40 -2.00 -12.43
N ARG A 9 22.76 -2.88 -13.36
CA ARG A 9 22.19 -4.23 -13.47
C ARG A 9 22.63 -5.12 -12.30
N SER A 10 23.90 -5.06 -11.93
CA SER A 10 24.46 -5.79 -10.79
C SER A 10 23.81 -5.38 -9.48
N VAL A 11 23.69 -4.07 -9.22
CA VAL A 11 23.01 -3.51 -8.03
C VAL A 11 21.55 -3.97 -7.96
N ARG A 12 20.80 -3.87 -9.06
CA ARG A 12 19.41 -4.33 -9.09
C ARG A 12 19.29 -5.82 -8.82
N ASN A 13 20.18 -6.63 -9.36
CA ASN A 13 20.18 -8.07 -9.12
C ASN A 13 20.50 -8.41 -7.67
N THR A 14 21.46 -7.72 -7.05
CA THR A 14 21.78 -7.87 -5.63
C THR A 14 20.58 -7.51 -4.74
N LYS A 15 19.96 -6.35 -4.98
CA LYS A 15 18.78 -5.91 -4.22
C LYS A 15 17.61 -6.88 -4.39
N ARG A 16 17.37 -7.41 -5.59
CA ARG A 16 16.33 -8.42 -5.83
C ARG A 16 16.57 -9.71 -5.05
N ARG A 17 17.81 -10.24 -5.04
CA ARG A 17 18.16 -11.45 -4.29
C ARG A 17 17.99 -11.26 -2.79
N LEU A 18 18.40 -10.11 -2.26
CA LEU A 18 18.18 -9.75 -0.85
C LEU A 18 16.67 -9.66 -0.54
N TYR A 19 15.86 -9.05 -1.42
CA TYR A 19 14.42 -8.98 -1.28
C TYR A 19 13.77 -10.38 -1.22
N GLU A 20 14.09 -11.24 -2.21
CA GLU A 20 13.56 -12.62 -2.28
C GLU A 20 13.92 -13.43 -1.02
N SER A 21 15.17 -13.29 -0.54
CA SER A 21 15.61 -13.92 0.70
C SER A 21 14.88 -13.37 1.93
N LEU A 22 14.68 -12.05 2.02
CA LEU A 22 13.92 -11.44 3.12
C LEU A 22 12.49 -11.99 3.16
N MET A 23 11.78 -12.01 2.03
CA MET A 23 10.41 -12.53 1.94
C MET A 23 10.32 -13.99 2.39
N LYS A 24 11.30 -14.83 2.02
CA LYS A 24 11.39 -16.22 2.45
C LYS A 24 11.64 -16.37 3.95
N LEU A 25 12.46 -15.51 4.54
CA LEU A 25 12.80 -15.55 5.97
C LEU A 25 11.66 -15.07 6.86
N VAL A 26 10.97 -13.99 6.46
CA VAL A 26 9.82 -13.46 7.21
C VAL A 26 8.58 -14.36 7.14
N GLY A 27 8.49 -15.22 6.14
CA GLY A 27 7.52 -16.32 6.11
C GLY A 27 7.75 -17.40 7.18
N LYS A 28 8.93 -17.40 7.86
CA LYS A 28 9.30 -18.41 8.86
C LYS A 28 9.45 -17.85 10.26
N LYS A 29 9.74 -16.56 10.40
CA LYS A 29 9.98 -15.89 11.68
C LYS A 29 9.71 -14.39 11.60
N PRO A 30 9.45 -13.71 12.74
CA PRO A 30 9.26 -12.27 12.80
C PRO A 30 10.44 -11.49 12.19
N LEU A 31 10.14 -10.35 11.54
CA LEU A 31 11.14 -9.49 10.90
C LEU A 31 12.28 -9.09 11.83
N ASN A 32 11.97 -8.72 13.08
CA ASN A 32 12.95 -8.30 14.08
C ASN A 32 13.93 -9.40 14.53
N GLN A 33 13.69 -10.66 14.12
CA GLN A 33 14.58 -11.80 14.35
C GLN A 33 15.42 -12.15 13.12
N VAL A 34 15.21 -11.48 11.98
CA VAL A 34 16.01 -11.69 10.78
C VAL A 34 17.33 -10.96 10.90
N THR A 35 18.43 -11.71 10.81
CA THR A 35 19.79 -11.15 10.89
C THR A 35 20.39 -10.91 9.51
N VAL A 36 21.29 -9.93 9.40
CA VAL A 36 22.05 -9.69 8.16
C VAL A 36 22.78 -10.95 7.72
N LYS A 37 23.30 -11.76 8.69
CA LYS A 37 23.98 -13.01 8.37
C LYS A 37 23.08 -13.97 7.63
N GLU A 38 21.92 -14.28 8.16
CA GLU A 38 20.96 -15.22 7.56
C GLU A 38 20.48 -14.72 6.20
N LEU A 39 20.17 -13.41 6.12
CA LEU A 39 19.71 -12.77 4.88
C LEU A 39 20.76 -12.89 3.77
N THR A 40 22.02 -12.59 4.08
CA THR A 40 23.11 -12.63 3.10
C THR A 40 23.51 -14.05 2.73
N ASP A 41 23.50 -14.98 3.69
CA ASP A 41 23.80 -16.39 3.45
C ASP A 41 22.72 -17.03 2.54
N ASP A 42 21.41 -16.78 2.80
CA ASP A 42 20.30 -17.27 1.97
C ASP A 42 20.25 -16.59 0.58
N ALA A 43 20.56 -15.28 0.51
CA ALA A 43 20.63 -14.53 -0.74
C ALA A 43 21.89 -14.85 -1.58
N ASP A 44 22.88 -15.58 -1.05
CA ASP A 44 24.21 -15.77 -1.62
C ASP A 44 24.86 -14.42 -2.03
N VAL A 45 24.84 -13.47 -1.10
CA VAL A 45 25.42 -12.12 -1.22
C VAL A 45 26.46 -11.92 -0.13
N ASN A 46 27.61 -11.33 -0.48
CA ASN A 46 28.60 -11.02 0.52
C ASN A 46 28.09 -9.96 1.52
N ARG A 47 28.37 -10.11 2.81
CA ARG A 47 28.00 -9.13 3.85
C ARG A 47 28.54 -7.72 3.57
N SER A 48 29.75 -7.61 3.03
CA SER A 48 30.29 -6.31 2.63
C SER A 48 29.44 -5.65 1.54
N THR A 49 28.89 -6.44 0.60
CA THR A 49 27.96 -5.96 -0.42
C THR A 49 26.63 -5.52 0.20
N PHE A 50 26.13 -6.24 1.21
CA PHE A 50 24.94 -5.80 1.95
C PHE A 50 25.20 -4.44 2.62
N TYR A 51 26.27 -4.33 3.40
CA TYR A 51 26.61 -3.09 4.13
C TYR A 51 26.99 -1.91 3.21
N PHE A 52 27.33 -2.19 1.96
CA PHE A 52 27.47 -1.15 0.93
C PHE A 52 26.13 -0.48 0.59
N HIS A 53 25.01 -1.22 0.72
CA HIS A 53 23.68 -0.74 0.36
C HIS A 53 22.81 -0.35 1.56
N TYR A 54 22.96 -1.06 2.69
CA TYR A 54 22.08 -0.95 3.87
C TYR A 54 22.90 -1.00 5.16
N GLN A 55 22.46 -0.26 6.17
CA GLN A 55 23.07 -0.31 7.51
C GLN A 55 22.68 -1.61 8.24
N ASP A 56 21.42 -2.01 8.09
CA ASP A 56 20.82 -3.18 8.72
C ASP A 56 19.59 -3.66 7.92
N VAL A 57 18.93 -4.72 8.38
CA VAL A 57 17.71 -5.25 7.75
C VAL A 57 16.57 -4.22 7.77
N ASN A 58 16.47 -3.44 8.85
CA ASN A 58 15.42 -2.45 8.99
C ASN A 58 15.55 -1.31 7.95
N SER A 59 16.77 -0.81 7.73
CA SER A 59 17.02 0.20 6.68
C SER A 59 16.70 -0.29 5.27
N MET A 60 16.86 -1.60 5.02
CA MET A 60 16.42 -2.21 3.78
C MET A 60 14.89 -2.24 3.67
N VAL A 61 14.18 -2.58 4.74
CA VAL A 61 12.71 -2.58 4.78
C VAL A 61 12.17 -1.17 4.58
N LEU A 62 12.75 -0.17 5.22
CA LEU A 62 12.36 1.24 5.05
C LEU A 62 12.48 1.70 3.57
N GLU A 63 13.56 1.32 2.87
CA GLU A 63 13.67 1.62 1.43
C GLU A 63 12.54 0.95 0.62
N MET A 64 12.13 -0.26 1.02
CA MET A 64 11.03 -0.97 0.36
C MET A 64 9.68 -0.32 0.63
N GLU A 65 9.44 0.12 1.87
CA GLU A 65 8.26 0.90 2.27
C GLU A 65 8.15 2.20 1.48
N ASP A 66 9.24 2.98 1.42
CA ASP A 66 9.26 4.26 0.72
C ASP A 66 8.90 4.09 -0.76
N ARG A 67 9.47 3.09 -1.43
CA ARG A 67 9.14 2.79 -2.83
C ARG A 67 7.67 2.39 -3.02
N PHE A 68 7.17 1.56 -2.11
CA PHE A 68 5.76 1.19 -2.14
C PHE A 68 4.86 2.40 -1.96
N LEU A 69 5.18 3.29 -1.00
CA LEU A 69 4.41 4.51 -0.75
C LEU A 69 4.44 5.48 -1.94
N GLU A 70 5.56 5.54 -2.68
CA GLU A 70 5.65 6.27 -3.94
C GLU A 70 4.68 5.69 -4.99
N ASP A 71 4.73 4.38 -5.26
CA ASP A 71 3.85 3.70 -6.21
C ASP A 71 2.37 3.80 -5.79
N PHE A 72 2.10 3.68 -4.49
CA PHE A 72 0.77 3.84 -3.91
C PHE A 72 0.25 5.27 -4.07
N SER A 73 1.09 6.27 -3.82
CA SER A 73 0.73 7.68 -4.03
C SER A 73 0.41 7.97 -5.50
N VAL A 74 1.19 7.40 -6.44
CA VAL A 74 0.89 7.49 -7.87
C VAL A 74 -0.44 6.82 -8.21
N ALA A 75 -0.73 5.65 -7.65
CA ALA A 75 -2.01 4.97 -7.85
C ALA A 75 -3.20 5.82 -7.36
N LEU A 76 -3.02 6.57 -6.27
CA LEU A 76 -4.04 7.47 -5.72
C LEU A 76 -4.30 8.73 -6.57
N THR A 77 -3.44 9.07 -7.54
CA THR A 77 -3.74 10.17 -8.47
C THR A 77 -4.98 9.90 -9.32
N ALA A 78 -5.31 8.62 -9.55
CA ALA A 78 -6.53 8.22 -10.24
C ALA A 78 -7.80 8.61 -9.46
N LEU A 79 -7.73 8.67 -8.12
CA LEU A 79 -8.83 9.16 -7.27
C LEU A 79 -9.04 10.67 -7.49
N GLU A 80 -7.95 11.47 -7.52
CA GLU A 80 -8.02 12.92 -7.79
C GLU A 80 -8.58 13.23 -9.17
N GLN A 81 -8.29 12.38 -10.16
CA GLN A 81 -8.81 12.48 -11.51
C GLN A 81 -10.28 12.02 -11.65
N LYS A 82 -10.93 11.64 -10.54
CA LYS A 82 -12.30 11.09 -10.51
C LYS A 82 -12.46 9.89 -11.47
N SER A 83 -11.40 9.10 -11.64
CA SER A 83 -11.41 7.91 -12.47
C SER A 83 -12.31 6.84 -11.87
N HIS A 84 -13.24 6.31 -12.65
CA HIS A 84 -14.07 5.17 -12.23
C HIS A 84 -13.23 3.92 -11.94
N ASP A 85 -12.00 3.87 -12.47
CA ASP A 85 -11.09 2.73 -12.32
C ASP A 85 -10.14 2.84 -11.12
N PHE A 86 -10.30 3.87 -10.24
CA PHE A 86 -9.32 4.11 -9.17
C PHE A 86 -9.17 2.91 -8.23
N ILE A 87 -10.24 2.19 -7.92
CA ILE A 87 -10.19 0.97 -7.09
C ILE A 87 -9.39 -0.13 -7.82
N ALA A 88 -9.62 -0.32 -9.12
CA ALA A 88 -8.87 -1.30 -9.92
C ALA A 88 -7.37 -0.96 -9.95
N ILE A 89 -7.02 0.32 -10.06
CA ILE A 89 -5.63 0.79 -10.06
C ILE A 89 -5.00 0.53 -8.69
N LEU A 90 -5.72 0.84 -7.59
CA LEU A 90 -5.27 0.60 -6.22
C LEU A 90 -5.08 -0.89 -5.93
N VAL A 91 -6.05 -1.72 -6.28
CA VAL A 91 -5.98 -3.19 -6.13
C VAL A 91 -4.79 -3.76 -6.90
N ARG A 92 -4.55 -3.29 -8.14
CA ARG A 92 -3.40 -3.70 -8.95
C ARG A 92 -2.07 -3.27 -8.31
N CYS A 93 -2.00 -2.07 -7.73
CA CYS A 93 -0.82 -1.62 -7.00
C CYS A 93 -0.49 -2.57 -5.85
N LEU A 94 -1.48 -2.91 -5.03
CA LEU A 94 -1.30 -3.86 -3.91
C LEU A 94 -0.94 -5.27 -4.40
N GLU A 95 -1.52 -5.73 -5.50
CA GLU A 95 -1.22 -7.05 -6.08
C GLU A 95 0.23 -7.13 -6.59
N ASN A 96 0.72 -6.08 -7.23
CA ASN A 96 2.11 -6.00 -7.68
C ASN A 96 3.13 -6.03 -6.53
N HIS A 97 2.73 -5.56 -5.35
CA HIS A 97 3.56 -5.54 -4.13
C HIS A 97 3.07 -6.54 -3.06
N ARG A 98 2.34 -7.58 -3.46
CA ARG A 98 1.62 -8.47 -2.53
C ARG A 98 2.48 -9.04 -1.42
N ASP A 99 3.70 -9.49 -1.71
CA ASP A 99 4.58 -10.09 -0.71
C ASP A 99 5.06 -9.04 0.31
N LEU A 100 5.39 -7.83 -0.15
CA LEU A 100 5.70 -6.72 0.73
C LEU A 100 4.49 -6.30 1.57
N CYS A 101 3.31 -6.22 0.96
CA CYS A 101 2.07 -5.94 1.69
C CYS A 101 1.78 -7.01 2.75
N LYS A 102 2.01 -8.30 2.47
CA LYS A 102 1.90 -9.36 3.49
C LYS A 102 2.86 -9.18 4.65
N LEU A 103 4.10 -8.75 4.38
CA LEU A 103 5.07 -8.45 5.41
C LEU A 103 4.62 -7.28 6.28
N LEU A 104 4.22 -6.16 5.65
CA LEU A 104 3.97 -4.90 6.34
C LEU A 104 2.57 -4.81 6.97
N LEU A 105 1.57 -5.46 6.36
CA LEU A 105 0.17 -5.43 6.82
C LEU A 105 -0.21 -6.66 7.66
N GLY A 106 0.66 -7.66 7.76
CA GLY A 106 0.42 -8.88 8.53
C GLY A 106 0.46 -8.66 10.04
N SER A 107 0.22 -9.72 10.81
CA SER A 107 0.18 -9.69 12.29
C SER A 107 1.48 -9.20 12.96
N ASN A 108 2.60 -9.32 12.27
CA ASN A 108 3.91 -8.83 12.70
C ASN A 108 4.34 -7.57 11.93
N GLY A 109 3.41 -6.93 11.22
CA GLY A 109 3.67 -5.75 10.41
C GLY A 109 3.83 -4.47 11.23
N ASP A 110 4.21 -3.40 10.55
CA ASP A 110 4.39 -2.09 11.17
C ASP A 110 3.07 -1.30 11.15
N MET A 111 2.48 -1.09 12.33
CA MET A 111 1.28 -0.25 12.48
C MET A 111 1.52 1.18 11.98
N ALA A 112 2.75 1.71 12.12
CA ALA A 112 3.08 3.04 11.62
C ALA A 112 2.99 3.11 10.09
N PHE A 113 3.32 2.02 9.38
CA PHE A 113 3.16 1.93 7.93
C PHE A 113 1.68 1.99 7.52
N VAL A 114 0.80 1.27 8.22
CA VAL A 114 -0.66 1.31 7.97
C VAL A 114 -1.21 2.72 8.17
N GLU A 115 -0.79 3.41 9.23
CA GLU A 115 -1.21 4.79 9.51
C GLU A 115 -0.67 5.79 8.46
N LYS A 116 0.56 5.60 7.96
CA LYS A 116 1.08 6.38 6.82
C LYS A 116 0.20 6.22 5.58
N MET A 117 -0.18 4.98 5.23
CA MET A 117 -1.06 4.72 4.08
C MET A 117 -2.42 5.41 4.26
N LYS A 118 -3.04 5.27 5.43
CA LYS A 118 -4.33 5.93 5.73
C LYS A 118 -4.22 7.45 5.64
N ALA A 119 -3.15 8.05 6.17
CA ALA A 119 -2.94 9.49 6.13
C ALA A 119 -2.83 10.02 4.68
N ILE A 120 -2.10 9.31 3.80
CA ILE A 120 -1.99 9.67 2.38
C ILE A 120 -3.35 9.62 1.69
N VAL A 121 -4.18 8.61 1.99
CA VAL A 121 -5.54 8.50 1.44
C VAL A 121 -6.43 9.61 1.98
N ALA A 122 -6.40 9.87 3.29
CA ALA A 122 -7.23 10.88 3.94
C ALA A 122 -6.96 12.29 3.41
N GLU A 123 -5.68 12.65 3.19
CA GLU A 123 -5.30 13.93 2.59
C GLU A 123 -5.99 14.15 1.24
N LYS A 124 -5.99 13.12 0.39
CA LYS A 124 -6.61 13.18 -0.94
C LYS A 124 -8.14 13.17 -0.90
N CYS A 125 -8.73 12.34 -0.03
CA CYS A 125 -10.18 12.27 0.15
C CYS A 125 -10.74 13.58 0.71
N SER A 126 -10.12 14.17 1.72
CA SER A 126 -10.56 15.43 2.34
C SER A 126 -10.70 16.57 1.31
N LYS A 127 -9.79 16.65 0.33
CA LYS A 127 -9.89 17.61 -0.75
C LYS A 127 -11.12 17.34 -1.65
N ILE A 128 -11.33 16.07 -2.00
CA ILE A 128 -12.45 15.66 -2.88
C ILE A 128 -13.78 15.96 -2.22
N TRP A 129 -13.91 15.71 -0.90
CA TRP A 129 -15.14 15.99 -0.15
C TRP A 129 -15.46 17.48 -0.10
N LYS A 130 -14.48 18.31 0.23
CA LYS A 130 -14.64 19.78 0.28
C LYS A 130 -15.03 20.37 -1.07
N ASP A 131 -14.50 19.81 -2.16
CA ASP A 131 -14.85 20.22 -3.52
C ASP A 131 -16.26 19.77 -3.93
N ALA A 132 -16.70 18.59 -3.43
CA ALA A 132 -18.00 18.00 -3.78
C ALA A 132 -19.16 18.54 -2.95
N VAL A 133 -18.92 18.82 -1.65
CA VAL A 133 -19.91 19.30 -0.67
C VAL A 133 -19.27 20.41 0.16
N PRO A 134 -19.31 21.68 -0.31
CA PRO A 134 -18.67 22.81 0.37
C PRO A 134 -19.20 23.06 1.80
N GLU A 135 -20.45 22.71 2.06
CA GLU A 135 -21.13 22.87 3.37
C GLU A 135 -20.74 21.77 4.38
N LEU A 136 -19.99 20.78 3.97
CA LEU A 136 -19.63 19.64 4.83
C LEU A 136 -18.79 20.12 6.02
N THR A 137 -19.29 19.85 7.23
CA THR A 137 -18.56 20.16 8.46
C THR A 137 -17.32 19.27 8.62
N ASP A 138 -16.33 19.74 9.37
CA ASP A 138 -15.11 18.95 9.64
C ASP A 138 -15.43 17.62 10.36
N VAL A 139 -16.49 17.58 11.18
CA VAL A 139 -16.95 16.36 11.86
C VAL A 139 -17.50 15.33 10.87
N GLU A 140 -18.35 15.77 9.95
CA GLU A 140 -18.93 14.91 8.91
C GLU A 140 -17.84 14.39 7.96
N ALA A 141 -16.95 15.27 7.50
CA ALA A 141 -15.81 14.87 6.67
C ALA A 141 -14.93 13.81 7.38
N SER A 142 -14.61 14.04 8.65
CA SER A 142 -13.82 13.09 9.45
C SER A 142 -14.52 11.75 9.65
N ALA A 143 -15.85 11.75 9.86
CA ALA A 143 -16.64 10.53 9.98
C ALA A 143 -16.66 9.73 8.67
N MET A 144 -16.82 10.42 7.53
CA MET A 144 -16.80 9.82 6.20
C MET A 144 -15.43 9.22 5.89
N ASP A 145 -14.35 9.97 6.14
CA ASP A 145 -12.98 9.47 5.95
C ASP A 145 -12.72 8.24 6.80
N THR A 146 -13.09 8.28 8.09
CA THR A 146 -12.89 7.14 9.00
C THR A 146 -13.64 5.90 8.52
N PHE A 147 -14.89 6.05 8.10
CA PHE A 147 -15.72 4.94 7.63
C PHE A 147 -15.21 4.38 6.30
N LEU A 148 -14.99 5.24 5.31
CA LEU A 148 -14.58 4.82 3.97
C LEU A 148 -13.17 4.27 3.96
N ILE A 149 -12.22 5.04 4.46
CA ILE A 149 -10.81 4.66 4.44
C ILE A 149 -10.61 3.43 5.33
N GLY A 150 -11.22 3.42 6.52
CA GLY A 150 -11.19 2.28 7.43
C GLY A 150 -11.74 1.01 6.80
N GLY A 151 -12.93 1.09 6.20
CA GLY A 151 -13.58 -0.04 5.54
C GLY A 151 -12.81 -0.56 4.33
N VAL A 152 -12.41 0.34 3.42
CA VAL A 152 -11.64 -0.02 2.21
C VAL A 152 -10.28 -0.61 2.59
N MET A 153 -9.53 0.05 3.48
CA MET A 153 -8.21 -0.42 3.90
C MET A 153 -8.28 -1.77 4.62
N SER A 154 -9.26 -1.96 5.52
CA SER A 154 -9.46 -3.23 6.21
C SER A 154 -9.83 -4.37 5.23
N THR A 155 -10.67 -4.08 4.26
CA THR A 155 -11.06 -5.06 3.22
C THR A 155 -9.86 -5.44 2.34
N LEU A 156 -9.08 -4.46 1.89
CA LEU A 156 -7.88 -4.70 1.09
C LEU A 156 -6.79 -5.43 1.87
N GLN A 157 -6.60 -5.09 3.15
CA GLN A 157 -5.67 -5.80 4.04
C GLN A 157 -6.09 -7.28 4.18
N THR A 158 -7.36 -7.54 4.47
CA THR A 158 -7.90 -8.91 4.57
C THR A 158 -7.70 -9.68 3.25
N TRP A 159 -7.97 -9.04 2.12
CA TRP A 159 -7.77 -9.64 0.80
C TRP A 159 -6.31 -9.99 0.51
N VAL A 160 -5.38 -9.08 0.80
CA VAL A 160 -3.93 -9.30 0.60
C VAL A 160 -3.41 -10.43 1.47
N LEU A 161 -3.86 -10.48 2.74
CA LEU A 161 -3.41 -11.47 3.73
C LEU A 161 -4.08 -12.83 3.57
N SER A 162 -5.20 -12.90 2.85
CA SER A 162 -5.94 -14.16 2.64
C SER A 162 -5.09 -15.19 1.91
N GLU A 163 -5.13 -16.42 2.39
CA GLU A 163 -4.57 -17.59 1.70
C GLU A 163 -5.45 -18.00 0.50
N THR A 164 -6.76 -17.76 0.60
CA THR A 164 -7.70 -17.97 -0.49
C THR A 164 -7.53 -16.85 -1.51
N ARG A 165 -7.13 -17.20 -2.73
CA ARG A 165 -6.95 -16.24 -3.81
C ARG A 165 -8.31 -15.83 -4.38
N VAL A 166 -8.88 -14.74 -3.81
CA VAL A 166 -9.95 -14.01 -4.48
C VAL A 166 -9.34 -13.20 -5.62
N PRO A 167 -9.85 -13.29 -6.86
CA PRO A 167 -9.34 -12.50 -7.99
C PRO A 167 -9.39 -11.00 -7.73
N ALA A 168 -8.42 -10.26 -8.27
CA ALA A 168 -8.36 -8.80 -8.17
C ALA A 168 -9.62 -8.12 -8.75
N SER A 169 -10.19 -8.69 -9.82
CA SER A 169 -11.45 -8.22 -10.42
C SER A 169 -12.64 -8.33 -9.47
N GLU A 170 -12.75 -9.43 -8.72
CA GLU A 170 -13.85 -9.68 -7.79
C GLU A 170 -13.79 -8.73 -6.59
N ILE A 171 -12.63 -8.54 -5.97
CA ILE A 171 -12.49 -7.58 -4.86
C ILE A 171 -12.71 -6.15 -5.32
N THR A 172 -12.30 -5.82 -6.56
CA THR A 172 -12.57 -4.52 -7.18
C THR A 172 -14.07 -4.27 -7.33
N GLU A 173 -14.81 -5.25 -7.84
CA GLU A 173 -16.27 -5.16 -8.01
C GLU A 173 -16.98 -4.98 -6.67
N ILE A 174 -16.61 -5.78 -5.66
CA ILE A 174 -17.17 -5.69 -4.31
C ILE A 174 -16.95 -4.29 -3.74
N LEU A 175 -15.72 -3.78 -3.80
CA LEU A 175 -15.38 -2.45 -3.26
C LEU A 175 -16.10 -1.33 -4.01
N ASN A 176 -16.19 -1.39 -5.35
CA ASN A 176 -16.96 -0.43 -6.13
C ASN A 176 -18.43 -0.39 -5.70
N ARG A 177 -19.07 -1.54 -5.54
CA ARG A 177 -20.46 -1.62 -5.09
C ARG A 177 -20.64 -1.05 -3.68
N LEU A 178 -19.75 -1.39 -2.74
CA LEU A 178 -19.82 -0.87 -1.37
C LEU A 178 -19.63 0.65 -1.31
N ILE A 179 -18.77 1.21 -2.15
CA ILE A 179 -18.50 2.66 -2.18
C ILE A 179 -19.66 3.38 -2.90
N PHE A 180 -19.98 2.98 -4.12
CA PHE A 180 -20.91 3.75 -4.97
C PHE A 180 -22.38 3.46 -4.66
N ASP A 181 -22.75 2.22 -4.32
CA ASP A 181 -24.12 1.86 -3.98
C ASP A 181 -24.43 2.10 -2.49
N GLY A 182 -23.40 2.11 -1.63
CA GLY A 182 -23.54 2.35 -0.20
C GLY A 182 -23.47 3.83 0.19
N ILE A 183 -22.45 4.56 -0.24
CA ILE A 183 -22.12 5.90 0.27
C ILE A 183 -22.52 7.03 -0.67
N CYS A 184 -22.34 6.88 -1.96
CA CYS A 184 -22.70 7.94 -2.92
C CYS A 184 -24.18 8.33 -2.86
N PRO A 185 -25.17 7.42 -2.69
CA PRO A 185 -26.56 7.79 -2.45
C PRO A 185 -26.79 8.66 -1.23
N VAL A 186 -26.01 8.45 -0.13
CA VAL A 186 -26.12 9.26 1.10
C VAL A 186 -25.67 10.70 0.83
N ILE A 187 -24.56 10.90 0.10
CA ILE A 187 -24.06 12.23 -0.29
C ILE A 187 -25.09 12.95 -1.17
N ALA A 188 -25.67 12.25 -2.14
CA ALA A 188 -26.69 12.82 -3.03
C ALA A 188 -27.95 13.28 -2.26
N THR A 189 -28.30 12.56 -1.17
CA THR A 189 -29.46 12.93 -0.33
C THR A 189 -29.18 14.21 0.46
N TRP A 190 -27.98 14.44 0.92
CA TRP A 190 -27.62 15.69 1.62
C TRP A 190 -27.70 16.90 0.69
N GLN A 191 -27.19 16.79 -0.53
CA GLN A 191 -27.29 17.86 -1.55
C GLN A 191 -28.75 18.22 -1.93
N LEU A 192 -29.67 17.27 -1.81
CA LEU A 192 -31.11 17.50 -2.08
C LEU A 192 -31.85 18.12 -0.89
N GLN A 193 -31.37 17.91 0.34
CA GLN A 193 -32.00 18.49 1.54
C GLN A 193 -31.71 20.00 1.70
N GLU A 194 -30.63 20.50 1.13
CA GLU A 194 -30.28 21.93 1.15
C GLU A 194 -30.95 22.73 0.02
N ALA A 195 -31.63 22.05 -0.91
CA ALA A 195 -32.35 22.70 -2.02
C ALA A 195 -33.83 23.04 -1.69
N TYR A 196 -34.24 22.82 -0.43
CA TYR A 196 -35.57 23.14 0.10
C TYR A 196 -35.48 24.00 1.37
#